data_d5ea4e3d903ce1d1c05fdabdc4c4a523
#
_entry.id   d5ea4e3d903ce1d1c05fdabdc4c4a523
#
_cell.length_a   1.000
_cell.length_b   1.000
_cell.length_c   1.000
_cell.angle_alpha   90.00
_cell.angle_beta   90.00
_cell.angle_gamma   90.00
#
_symmetry.space_group_name_H-M   'P 1'
#
loop_
_entity.id
_entity.type
_entity.pdbx_description
1 polymer ?
#
loop_
_entity_poly.entity_id
_entity_poly.type
_entity_poly.pdbx_seq_one_letter_code
_entity_poly.pdbx_strand_id
1 'polypeptide(L)'
;RKKARQVIARMGLEGLEERAIGALSGGQLQRALLGRAIISDPQLVVLDEPSTYIDKRFEARLYELLAEINHDCAIILVSHDIGTVLQQVKSIACVNETLDYHPDTGISEEWLERNFNCPIELLGHGALPHRILAEHKHGDESGCCNCEH
;
A
#
# COMPACT_ATOMS: atom_id res chain seq x y z
N ARG A 1 -22.82 9.04 -17.38
CA ARG A 1 -23.52 9.21 -16.10
C ARG A 1 -23.72 7.88 -15.35
N LYS A 2 -24.16 6.79 -16.01
CA LYS A 2 -24.35 5.47 -15.36
C LYS A 2 -23.06 4.94 -14.74
N LYS A 3 -21.96 4.93 -15.51
CA LYS A 3 -20.64 4.49 -15.06
C LYS A 3 -20.11 5.32 -13.87
N ALA A 4 -20.31 6.65 -13.90
CA ALA A 4 -19.91 7.51 -12.79
C ALA A 4 -20.60 7.13 -11.47
N ARG A 5 -21.90 6.86 -11.50
CA ARG A 5 -22.66 6.40 -10.32
C ARG A 5 -22.15 5.06 -9.79
N GLN A 6 -21.84 4.13 -10.68
CA GLN A 6 -21.28 2.84 -10.28
C GLN A 6 -19.91 3.00 -9.57
N VAL A 7 -19.04 3.86 -10.11
CA VAL A 7 -17.75 4.15 -9.48
C VAL A 7 -17.94 4.86 -8.14
N ILE A 8 -18.84 5.84 -8.05
CA ILE A 8 -19.16 6.54 -6.79
C ILE A 8 -19.59 5.54 -5.71
N ALA A 9 -20.50 4.61 -6.05
CA ALA A 9 -20.92 3.55 -5.13
C ALA A 9 -19.77 2.62 -4.71
N ARG A 10 -18.92 2.20 -5.67
CA ARG A 10 -17.71 1.38 -5.34
C ARG A 10 -16.75 2.10 -4.41
N MET A 11 -16.66 3.43 -4.52
CA MET A 11 -15.82 4.27 -3.65
C MET A 11 -16.49 4.63 -2.31
N GLY A 12 -17.74 4.23 -2.07
CA GLY A 12 -18.48 4.59 -0.86
C GLY A 12 -18.66 6.11 -0.74
N LEU A 13 -18.98 6.77 -1.86
CA LEU A 13 -19.17 8.23 -1.94
C LEU A 13 -20.60 8.60 -2.29
N GLU A 14 -21.54 7.68 -2.12
CA GLU A 14 -22.95 7.90 -2.36
C GLU A 14 -23.49 9.04 -1.48
N GLY A 15 -24.29 9.91 -2.07
CA GLY A 15 -24.83 11.11 -1.43
C GLY A 15 -23.84 12.29 -1.34
N LEU A 16 -22.66 12.17 -1.94
CA LEU A 16 -21.64 13.23 -1.99
C LEU A 16 -21.47 13.80 -3.41
N GLU A 17 -22.27 13.38 -4.37
CA GLU A 17 -22.12 13.66 -5.80
C GLU A 17 -22.12 15.16 -6.13
N GLU A 18 -22.94 15.91 -5.40
CA GLU A 18 -23.07 17.37 -5.59
C GLU A 18 -22.17 18.18 -4.64
N ARG A 19 -21.39 17.51 -3.81
CA ARG A 19 -20.51 18.20 -2.87
C ARG A 19 -19.25 18.69 -3.58
N ALA A 20 -18.87 19.95 -3.32
CA ALA A 20 -17.62 20.49 -3.85
C ALA A 20 -16.42 19.68 -3.36
N ILE A 21 -15.41 19.46 -4.21
CA ILE A 21 -14.21 18.67 -3.90
C ILE A 21 -13.51 19.19 -2.64
N GLY A 22 -13.42 20.52 -2.47
CA GLY A 22 -12.83 21.14 -1.29
C GLY A 22 -13.62 20.96 0.03
N ALA A 23 -14.86 20.44 -0.03
CA ALA A 23 -15.68 20.11 1.12
C ALA A 23 -15.64 18.62 1.50
N LEU A 24 -14.87 17.82 0.78
CA LEU A 24 -14.63 16.41 1.10
C LEU A 24 -13.56 16.28 2.19
N SER A 25 -13.68 15.26 3.04
CA SER A 25 -12.59 14.89 3.95
C SER A 25 -11.41 14.31 3.14
N GLY A 26 -10.21 14.25 3.74
CA GLY A 26 -9.02 13.68 3.09
C GLY A 26 -9.28 12.29 2.51
N GLY A 27 -9.87 11.38 3.29
CA GLY A 27 -10.21 10.04 2.82
C GLY A 27 -11.30 10.01 1.76
N GLN A 28 -12.30 10.91 1.80
CA GLN A 28 -13.30 11.05 0.74
C GLN A 28 -12.67 11.56 -0.55
N LEU A 29 -11.76 12.53 -0.45
CA LEU A 29 -11.04 13.06 -1.60
C LEU A 29 -10.16 11.97 -2.23
N GLN A 30 -9.40 11.22 -1.42
CA GLN A 30 -8.56 10.10 -1.90
C GLN A 30 -9.40 9.09 -2.68
N ARG A 31 -10.55 8.68 -2.15
CA ARG A 31 -11.49 7.77 -2.82
C ARG A 31 -12.06 8.36 -4.10
N ALA A 32 -12.37 9.64 -4.14
CA ALA A 32 -12.83 10.32 -5.34
C ALA A 32 -11.75 10.38 -6.43
N LEU A 33 -10.50 10.63 -6.05
CA LEU A 33 -9.36 10.61 -6.98
C LEU A 33 -9.10 9.22 -7.55
N LEU A 34 -9.19 8.18 -6.72
CA LEU A 34 -9.10 6.79 -7.18
C LEU A 34 -10.24 6.46 -8.15
N GLY A 35 -11.47 6.82 -7.79
CA GLY A 35 -12.63 6.64 -8.68
C GLY A 35 -12.45 7.33 -10.02
N ARG A 36 -11.87 8.54 -10.03
CA ARG A 36 -11.52 9.26 -11.26
C ARG A 36 -10.47 8.53 -12.10
N ALA A 37 -9.48 7.93 -11.46
CA ALA A 37 -8.42 7.20 -12.17
C ALA A 37 -8.96 5.97 -12.90
N ILE A 38 -9.92 5.26 -12.33
CA ILE A 38 -10.43 3.99 -12.86
C ILE A 38 -11.64 4.12 -13.79
N ILE A 39 -12.33 5.27 -13.80
CA ILE A 39 -13.61 5.43 -14.53
C ILE A 39 -13.49 5.26 -16.05
N SER A 40 -12.29 5.46 -16.62
CA SER A 40 -12.01 5.36 -18.06
C SER A 40 -11.60 3.96 -18.51
N ASP A 41 -11.61 2.95 -17.63
CA ASP A 41 -11.05 1.61 -17.85
C ASP A 41 -9.59 1.69 -18.38
N PRO A 42 -8.68 2.24 -17.61
CA PRO A 42 -7.30 2.41 -18.04
C PRO A 42 -6.59 1.07 -18.16
N GLN A 43 -5.58 0.99 -19.01
CA GLN A 43 -4.69 -0.17 -19.08
C GLN A 43 -3.60 -0.16 -18.00
N LEU A 44 -3.31 1.01 -17.45
CA LEU A 44 -2.32 1.23 -16.38
C LEU A 44 -2.84 2.29 -15.40
N VAL A 45 -2.73 2.00 -14.12
CA VAL A 45 -2.96 2.95 -13.03
C VAL A 45 -1.70 3.05 -12.18
N VAL A 46 -1.28 4.26 -11.87
CA VAL A 46 -0.19 4.55 -10.93
C VAL A 46 -0.80 5.18 -9.69
N LEU A 47 -0.57 4.59 -8.54
CA LEU A 47 -1.08 5.03 -7.24
C LEU A 47 0.10 5.36 -6.33
N ASP A 48 0.13 6.58 -5.84
CA ASP A 48 1.13 7.06 -4.90
C ASP A 48 0.48 7.21 -3.53
N GLU A 49 0.94 6.40 -2.55
CA GLU A 49 0.45 6.34 -1.18
C GLU A 49 -1.09 6.33 -1.06
N PRO A 50 -1.80 5.40 -1.72
CA PRO A 50 -3.26 5.48 -1.84
C PRO A 50 -4.00 5.23 -0.52
N SER A 51 -3.36 4.70 0.51
CA SER A 51 -3.96 4.40 1.83
C SER A 51 -3.73 5.48 2.88
N THR A 52 -2.89 6.49 2.64
CA THR A 52 -2.40 7.44 3.66
C THR A 52 -3.50 8.19 4.43
N TYR A 53 -4.61 8.55 3.79
CA TYR A 53 -5.72 9.28 4.42
C TYR A 53 -7.00 8.46 4.55
N ILE A 54 -6.90 7.15 4.36
CA ILE A 54 -8.03 6.23 4.33
C ILE A 54 -8.16 5.53 5.68
N ASP A 55 -9.39 5.40 6.18
CA ASP A 55 -9.66 4.64 7.39
C ASP A 55 -9.45 3.13 7.18
N LYS A 56 -9.13 2.40 8.24
CA LYS A 56 -8.81 0.96 8.21
C LYS A 56 -9.89 0.09 7.58
N ARG A 57 -11.17 0.48 7.66
CA ARG A 57 -12.26 -0.29 7.06
C ARG A 57 -12.24 -0.16 5.54
N PHE A 58 -11.98 1.05 5.05
CA PHE A 58 -11.89 1.28 3.61
C PHE A 58 -10.55 0.80 3.04
N GLU A 59 -9.48 0.78 3.83
CA GLU A 59 -8.18 0.26 3.39
C GLU A 59 -8.28 -1.20 2.90
N ALA A 60 -8.92 -2.08 3.68
CA ALA A 60 -9.17 -3.46 3.25
C ALA A 60 -9.98 -3.50 1.93
N ARG A 61 -11.03 -2.69 1.85
CA ARG A 61 -11.86 -2.57 0.65
C ARG A 61 -11.10 -2.02 -0.55
N LEU A 62 -10.17 -1.10 -0.31
CA LEU A 62 -9.29 -0.55 -1.35
C LEU A 62 -8.48 -1.65 -2.02
N TYR A 63 -7.81 -2.51 -1.24
CA TYR A 63 -6.98 -3.58 -1.78
C TYR A 63 -7.80 -4.65 -2.50
N GLU A 64 -8.98 -5.01 -1.99
CA GLU A 64 -9.93 -5.86 -2.72
C GLU A 64 -10.29 -5.28 -4.09
N LEU A 65 -10.60 -3.99 -4.14
CA LEU A 65 -10.91 -3.26 -5.35
C LEU A 65 -9.73 -3.21 -6.32
N LEU A 66 -8.52 -2.98 -5.83
CA LEU A 66 -7.30 -3.00 -6.64
C LEU A 66 -7.04 -4.40 -7.21
N ALA A 67 -7.28 -5.46 -6.45
CA ALA A 67 -7.19 -6.83 -6.94
C ALA A 67 -8.22 -7.11 -8.07
N GLU A 68 -9.47 -6.65 -7.91
CA GLU A 68 -10.48 -6.73 -8.98
C GLU A 68 -10.04 -6.00 -10.25
N ILE A 69 -9.54 -4.76 -10.12
CA ILE A 69 -9.10 -3.94 -11.26
C ILE A 69 -7.87 -4.55 -11.94
N ASN A 70 -6.98 -5.19 -11.18
CA ASN A 70 -5.74 -5.78 -11.69
C ASN A 70 -5.97 -6.98 -12.64
N HIS A 71 -7.20 -7.45 -12.79
CA HIS A 71 -7.52 -8.45 -13.83
C HIS A 71 -7.37 -7.87 -15.24
N ASP A 72 -7.75 -6.61 -15.44
CA ASP A 72 -7.80 -5.96 -16.75
C ASP A 72 -6.85 -4.75 -16.87
N CYS A 73 -6.23 -4.34 -15.76
CA CYS A 73 -5.43 -3.14 -15.67
C CYS A 73 -4.12 -3.41 -14.91
N ALA A 74 -2.99 -3.01 -15.47
CA ALA A 74 -1.72 -3.01 -14.74
C ALA A 74 -1.76 -1.94 -13.64
N ILE A 75 -1.25 -2.26 -12.44
CA ILE A 75 -1.21 -1.33 -11.31
C ILE A 75 0.23 -1.18 -10.84
N ILE A 76 0.70 0.05 -10.76
CA ILE A 76 1.92 0.43 -10.05
C ILE A 76 1.50 1.08 -8.74
N LEU A 77 1.92 0.49 -7.63
CA LEU A 77 1.64 0.98 -6.29
C LEU A 77 2.94 1.48 -5.66
N VAL A 78 3.01 2.76 -5.34
CA VAL A 78 4.10 3.35 -4.56
C VAL A 78 3.64 3.44 -3.11
N SER A 79 4.41 2.87 -2.20
CA SER A 79 4.11 2.90 -0.77
C SER A 79 5.37 2.71 0.07
N HIS A 80 5.36 3.24 1.27
CA HIS A 80 6.36 2.99 2.29
C HIS A 80 5.90 1.91 3.31
N ASP A 81 4.64 1.49 3.27
CA ASP A 81 4.11 0.39 4.11
C ASP A 81 4.36 -0.97 3.45
N ILE A 82 5.54 -1.51 3.69
CA ILE A 82 6.00 -2.77 3.12
C ILE A 82 5.12 -3.94 3.57
N GLY A 83 4.73 -3.97 4.84
CA GLY A 83 3.96 -5.08 5.42
C GLY A 83 2.61 -5.30 4.73
N THR A 84 1.90 -4.21 4.47
CA THR A 84 0.61 -4.26 3.76
C THR A 84 0.80 -4.53 2.27
N VAL A 85 1.80 -3.90 1.64
CA VAL A 85 2.02 -4.02 0.19
C VAL A 85 2.45 -5.42 -0.23
N LEU A 86 3.34 -6.08 0.52
CA LEU A 86 3.83 -7.43 0.22
C LEU A 86 2.73 -8.48 0.04
N GLN A 87 1.60 -8.31 0.72
CA GLN A 87 0.48 -9.24 0.63
C GLN A 87 -0.38 -9.02 -0.63
N GLN A 88 -0.23 -7.88 -1.30
CA GLN A 88 -1.13 -7.42 -2.35
C GLN A 88 -0.48 -7.36 -3.73
N VAL A 89 0.85 -7.34 -3.80
CA VAL A 89 1.58 -7.16 -5.06
C VAL A 89 2.11 -8.47 -5.61
N LYS A 90 2.46 -8.50 -6.88
CA LYS A 90 3.04 -9.65 -7.59
C LYS A 90 4.55 -9.57 -7.70
N SER A 91 5.09 -8.35 -7.71
CA SER A 91 6.52 -8.07 -7.80
C SER A 91 6.82 -6.74 -7.13
N ILE A 92 8.07 -6.51 -6.79
CA ILE A 92 8.51 -5.35 -6.03
C ILE A 92 9.70 -4.71 -6.74
N ALA A 93 9.69 -3.38 -6.76
CA ALA A 93 10.82 -2.56 -7.15
C ALA A 93 11.19 -1.65 -5.98
N CYS A 94 12.33 -1.90 -5.35
CA CYS A 94 12.86 -1.04 -4.32
C CYS A 94 13.74 0.04 -4.95
N VAL A 95 13.46 1.32 -4.63
CA VAL A 95 14.20 2.47 -5.13
C VAL A 95 14.87 3.17 -3.96
N ASN A 96 16.21 3.01 -3.89
CA ASN A 96 17.07 3.69 -2.91
C ASN A 96 18.42 3.93 -3.57
N GLU A 97 18.65 5.14 -4.12
CA GLU A 97 19.80 5.49 -4.98
C GLU A 97 19.94 4.59 -6.22
N THR A 98 19.67 3.31 -6.07
CA THR A 98 19.61 2.30 -7.13
C THR A 98 18.21 1.68 -7.20
N LEU A 99 17.91 1.01 -8.31
CA LEU A 99 16.70 0.23 -8.49
C LEU A 99 17.05 -1.25 -8.28
N ASP A 100 16.42 -1.88 -7.30
CA ASP A 100 16.48 -3.33 -7.08
C ASP A 100 15.10 -3.95 -7.33
N TYR A 101 15.01 -4.80 -8.35
CA TYR A 101 13.75 -5.43 -8.77
C TYR A 101 13.66 -6.87 -8.32
N HIS A 102 12.56 -7.20 -7.65
CA HIS A 102 12.23 -8.55 -7.23
C HIS A 102 10.98 -9.06 -7.96
N PRO A 103 11.07 -10.14 -8.75
CA PRO A 103 9.98 -10.59 -9.64
C PRO A 103 8.81 -11.24 -8.89
N ASP A 104 8.96 -11.55 -7.61
CA ASP A 104 7.94 -12.15 -6.77
C ASP A 104 7.94 -11.54 -5.36
N THR A 105 7.10 -12.04 -4.46
CA THR A 105 6.98 -11.59 -3.07
C THR A 105 7.69 -12.52 -2.07
N GLY A 106 8.42 -13.51 -2.56
CA GLY A 106 9.25 -14.42 -1.74
C GLY A 106 10.55 -13.75 -1.27
N ILE A 107 10.44 -12.63 -0.58
CA ILE A 107 11.55 -11.79 -0.17
C ILE A 107 12.34 -12.46 0.94
N SER A 108 13.68 -12.55 0.77
CA SER A 108 14.57 -13.01 1.82
C SER A 108 14.88 -11.89 2.82
N GLU A 109 15.19 -12.28 4.05
CA GLU A 109 15.63 -11.35 5.10
C GLU A 109 16.86 -10.55 4.64
N GLU A 110 17.81 -11.19 3.98
CA GLU A 110 19.02 -10.55 3.44
C GLU A 110 18.69 -9.46 2.39
N TRP A 111 17.63 -9.67 1.58
CA TRP A 111 17.19 -8.66 0.61
C TRP A 111 16.54 -7.46 1.31
N LEU A 112 15.75 -7.70 2.35
CA LEU A 112 15.15 -6.65 3.17
C LEU A 112 16.21 -5.82 3.89
N GLU A 113 17.17 -6.46 4.55
CA GLU A 113 18.27 -5.78 5.24
C GLU A 113 19.10 -4.91 4.28
N ARG A 114 19.41 -5.44 3.10
CA ARG A 114 20.19 -4.72 2.07
C ARG A 114 19.49 -3.47 1.58
N ASN A 115 18.18 -3.53 1.36
CA ASN A 115 17.43 -2.45 0.73
C ASN A 115 16.89 -1.43 1.72
N PHE A 116 16.63 -1.83 2.95
CA PHE A 116 16.01 -0.95 3.96
C PHE A 116 16.95 -0.56 5.09
N ASN A 117 18.14 -1.14 5.15
CA ASN A 117 19.19 -0.82 6.14
C ASN A 117 18.69 -0.85 7.60
N CYS A 118 17.63 -1.60 7.86
CA CYS A 118 16.97 -1.72 9.16
C CYS A 118 16.42 -3.15 9.31
N PRO A 119 16.57 -3.81 10.47
CA PRO A 119 15.88 -5.07 10.72
C PRO A 119 14.38 -4.79 10.73
N ILE A 120 13.68 -5.23 9.68
CA ILE A 120 12.25 -5.08 9.57
C ILE A 120 11.62 -6.27 10.30
N GLU A 121 11.07 -6.02 11.47
CA GLU A 121 10.13 -6.94 12.09
C GLU A 121 8.85 -6.95 11.26
N LEU A 122 8.75 -7.90 10.34
CA LEU A 122 7.51 -8.17 9.62
C LEU A 122 6.50 -8.76 10.60
N LEU A 123 5.76 -7.90 11.28
CA LEU A 123 4.58 -8.28 12.06
C LEU A 123 3.45 -8.65 11.08
N GLY A 124 3.55 -9.85 10.50
CA GLY A 124 2.52 -10.40 9.64
C GLY A 124 1.33 -10.90 10.44
N HIS A 125 0.27 -10.13 10.50
CA HIS A 125 -1.06 -10.65 10.83
C HIS A 125 -1.73 -11.11 9.53
N GLY A 126 -1.44 -12.34 9.09
CA GLY A 126 -2.01 -12.95 7.89
C GLY A 126 -1.38 -14.31 7.61
N ALA A 127 -1.85 -15.02 6.59
CA ALA A 127 -1.47 -16.40 6.25
C ALA A 127 -0.02 -16.59 5.72
N LEU A 128 0.90 -15.70 6.03
CA LEU A 128 2.33 -15.92 5.82
C LEU A 128 2.88 -16.75 6.99
N PRO A 129 3.73 -17.76 6.73
CA PRO A 129 4.32 -18.56 7.79
C PRO A 129 5.14 -17.65 8.71
N HIS A 130 4.76 -17.60 9.98
CA HIS A 130 5.53 -16.96 11.03
C HIS A 130 6.90 -17.63 11.11
N ARG A 131 7.94 -17.05 10.55
CA ARG A 131 9.30 -17.31 10.99
C ARG A 131 9.55 -16.39 12.18
N ILE A 132 9.48 -16.97 13.35
CA ILE A 132 10.01 -16.35 14.59
C ILE A 132 11.51 -16.20 14.32
N LEU A 133 11.98 -14.97 14.24
CA LEU A 133 13.41 -14.66 14.22
C LEU A 133 14.03 -15.19 15.50
N ALA A 134 15.23 -15.77 15.40
CA ALA A 134 15.93 -16.39 16.49
C ALA A 134 16.06 -15.43 17.69
N GLU A 135 15.96 -16.01 18.90
CA GLU A 135 16.09 -15.32 20.18
C GLU A 135 17.27 -14.33 20.17
N HIS A 136 16.95 -13.05 20.32
CA HIS A 136 17.98 -12.07 20.65
C HIS A 136 18.57 -12.42 22.00
N LYS A 137 19.82 -12.86 22.02
CA LYS A 137 20.64 -12.83 23.22
C LYS A 137 20.82 -11.37 23.60
N HIS A 138 20.16 -10.92 24.65
CA HIS A 138 20.48 -9.66 25.30
C HIS A 138 21.95 -9.72 25.77
N GLY A 139 22.85 -9.20 24.96
CA GLY A 139 24.18 -8.78 25.41
C GLY A 139 23.99 -7.37 25.96
N ASP A 140 24.16 -7.24 27.27
CA ASP A 140 24.41 -5.95 27.90
C ASP A 140 25.58 -5.29 27.18
N GLU A 141 25.32 -4.14 26.52
CA GLU A 141 26.24 -3.02 26.53
C GLU A 141 25.61 -1.80 25.82
N SER A 142 25.60 -0.75 26.60
CA SER A 142 25.27 0.63 26.34
C SER A 142 25.68 1.17 24.95
N GLY A 143 24.70 1.68 24.20
CA GLY A 143 24.95 2.46 23.00
C GLY A 143 23.68 3.17 22.55
N CYS A 144 23.33 4.28 23.21
CA CYS A 144 22.28 5.18 22.77
C CYS A 144 22.62 5.74 21.40
N CYS A 145 21.86 5.36 20.38
CA CYS A 145 21.76 6.15 19.17
C CYS A 145 20.80 7.30 19.42
N ASN A 146 21.34 8.50 19.58
CA ASN A 146 20.62 9.76 19.49
C ASN A 146 20.03 9.88 18.09
N CYS A 147 18.72 9.85 18.00
CA CYS A 147 17.96 10.44 16.89
C CYS A 147 17.42 11.78 17.39
N GLU A 148 18.15 12.84 17.13
CA GLU A 148 17.64 14.21 17.18
C GLU A 148 17.22 14.63 15.78
N HIS A 149 15.97 15.13 15.74
CA HIS A 149 15.22 15.89 14.71
C HIS A 149 14.67 15.12 13.53
#